data_9777ca18b6818f974608a6ff6e6de5e5
#
_entry.id   9777ca18b6818f974608a6ff6e6de5e5
#
_cell.length_a   1.000
_cell.length_b   1.000
_cell.length_c   1.000
_cell.angle_alpha   90.00
_cell.angle_beta   90.00
_cell.angle_gamma   90.00
#
_symmetry.space_group_name_H-M   'P 1'
#
loop_
_entity.id
_entity.type
_entity.pdbx_description
1 polymer ?
#
loop_
_entity_poly.entity_id
_entity_poly.type
_entity_poly.pdbx_seq_one_letter_code
_entity_poly.pdbx_strand_id
1 'polypeptide(L)'
;VLDKEENLPEIEVNSKVIETVLDEPGRPKWTEGVPIKAATVTCLDKDAEMLSTIEGLPKGLSFDGTTITGTPIAEDDNWDGDGGMFKTVTLKFKAKKDGKLLVRKYTYWLYRDKDHDGIADDDEDGGIAFTPQRVDTKPIEVNGKEPTLDDYKSKFSNIPTDGSVTVTLVQKPDLSKQGITKAVLEFSVNGIEKKGKATVMVNVK
;
A
#
# COMPACT_ATOMS: atom_id res chain seq x y z
N VAL A 1 -24.36 -34.52 -12.46
CA VAL A 1 -24.45 -33.40 -13.42
C VAL A 1 -23.99 -32.16 -12.67
N LEU A 2 -22.75 -31.71 -12.90
CA LEU A 2 -22.25 -30.46 -12.40
C LEU A 2 -23.06 -29.37 -13.10
N ASP A 3 -23.93 -28.66 -12.35
CA ASP A 3 -24.56 -27.45 -12.82
C ASP A 3 -23.42 -26.44 -13.11
N LYS A 4 -23.19 -26.20 -14.40
CA LYS A 4 -22.21 -25.23 -14.83
C LYS A 4 -22.73 -23.87 -14.40
N GLU A 5 -22.05 -23.22 -13.46
CA GLU A 5 -22.32 -21.85 -13.00
C GLU A 5 -22.38 -20.84 -14.15
N GLU A 6 -21.77 -21.18 -15.29
CA GLU A 6 -21.66 -20.34 -16.50
C GLU A 6 -22.99 -19.98 -17.19
N ASN A 7 -24.12 -20.63 -16.83
CA ASN A 7 -25.41 -20.44 -17.50
C ASN A 7 -26.55 -20.01 -16.58
N LEU A 8 -26.27 -19.66 -15.31
CA LEU A 8 -27.33 -19.20 -14.42
C LEU A 8 -27.64 -17.71 -14.69
N PRO A 9 -28.95 -17.32 -14.68
CA PRO A 9 -29.31 -15.90 -14.78
C PRO A 9 -28.71 -15.10 -13.63
N GLU A 10 -28.12 -13.95 -13.96
CA GLU A 10 -27.52 -13.05 -12.98
C GLU A 10 -28.51 -11.97 -12.53
N ILE A 11 -28.57 -11.71 -11.24
CA ILE A 11 -29.31 -10.59 -10.63
C ILE A 11 -28.29 -9.69 -9.92
N GLU A 12 -28.20 -8.43 -10.34
CA GLU A 12 -27.33 -7.47 -9.71
C GLU A 12 -27.87 -7.07 -8.32
N VAL A 13 -27.04 -7.15 -7.30
CA VAL A 13 -27.34 -6.80 -5.91
C VAL A 13 -26.34 -5.77 -5.37
N ASN A 14 -26.65 -5.21 -4.21
CA ASN A 14 -25.82 -4.20 -3.54
C ASN A 14 -25.27 -4.68 -2.19
N SER A 15 -24.67 -3.76 -1.42
CA SER A 15 -24.09 -4.04 -0.10
C SER A 15 -25.09 -4.50 0.96
N LYS A 16 -26.38 -4.35 0.73
CA LYS A 16 -27.43 -4.88 1.64
C LYS A 16 -27.66 -6.38 1.46
N VAL A 17 -27.14 -6.97 0.40
CA VAL A 17 -27.22 -8.41 0.12
C VAL A 17 -25.87 -9.09 0.24
N ILE A 18 -24.82 -8.50 -0.35
CA ILE A 18 -23.45 -8.97 -0.20
C ILE A 18 -22.63 -7.80 0.34
N GLU A 19 -22.17 -7.90 1.57
CA GLU A 19 -21.36 -6.89 2.22
C GLU A 19 -19.87 -7.30 2.28
N THR A 20 -19.00 -6.33 2.43
CA THR A 20 -17.57 -6.56 2.62
C THR A 20 -16.98 -5.46 3.50
N VAL A 21 -15.93 -5.78 4.26
CA VAL A 21 -15.16 -4.79 5.01
C VAL A 21 -14.49 -3.74 4.10
N LEU A 22 -14.41 -4.00 2.79
CA LEU A 22 -13.94 -3.02 1.81
C LEU A 22 -14.92 -1.83 1.64
N ASP A 23 -16.17 -1.95 2.08
CA ASP A 23 -17.16 -0.87 2.09
C ASP A 23 -16.95 0.13 3.25
N GLU A 24 -16.22 -0.26 4.29
CA GLU A 24 -16.11 0.48 5.53
C GLU A 24 -15.13 1.66 5.42
N PRO A 25 -15.36 2.76 6.15
CA PRO A 25 -14.34 3.77 6.38
C PRO A 25 -13.09 3.15 7.01
N GLY A 26 -11.90 3.48 6.49
CA GLY A 26 -10.65 2.87 6.95
C GLY A 26 -10.40 1.46 6.40
N ARG A 27 -11.07 1.12 5.30
CA ARG A 27 -10.83 -0.11 4.53
C ARG A 27 -9.34 -0.33 4.26
N PRO A 28 -8.87 -1.60 4.21
CA PRO A 28 -7.48 -1.90 3.94
C PRO A 28 -7.09 -1.43 2.54
N LYS A 29 -5.96 -0.76 2.42
CA LYS A 29 -5.35 -0.43 1.13
C LYS A 29 -4.68 -1.68 0.58
N TRP A 30 -4.93 -2.01 -0.68
CA TRP A 30 -4.22 -3.09 -1.37
C TRP A 30 -3.03 -2.50 -2.10
N THR A 31 -1.84 -2.84 -1.62
CA THR A 31 -0.58 -2.41 -2.20
C THR A 31 0.13 -3.60 -2.83
N GLU A 32 0.62 -3.42 -4.05
CA GLU A 32 1.38 -4.46 -4.77
C GLU A 32 2.53 -4.98 -3.91
N GLY A 33 2.71 -6.31 -3.88
CA GLY A 33 3.79 -6.94 -3.14
C GLY A 33 3.64 -6.95 -1.62
N VAL A 34 2.58 -6.34 -1.07
CA VAL A 34 2.32 -6.28 0.37
C VAL A 34 1.19 -7.21 0.76
N PRO A 35 1.37 -8.13 1.73
CA PRO A 35 0.29 -8.97 2.23
C PRO A 35 -0.88 -8.12 2.72
N ILE A 36 -2.09 -8.41 2.22
CA ILE A 36 -3.28 -7.67 2.64
C ILE A 36 -3.73 -8.09 4.04
N LYS A 37 -4.35 -7.15 4.76
CA LYS A 37 -5.18 -7.52 5.89
C LYS A 37 -6.38 -8.30 5.38
N ALA A 38 -6.67 -9.44 5.98
CA ALA A 38 -7.80 -10.29 5.60
C ALA A 38 -9.09 -9.49 5.48
N ALA A 39 -9.78 -9.62 4.34
CA ALA A 39 -11.01 -8.90 4.05
C ALA A 39 -12.18 -9.87 3.95
N THR A 40 -13.17 -9.72 4.83
CA THR A 40 -14.36 -10.57 4.83
C THR A 40 -15.37 -10.11 3.78
N VAL A 41 -16.06 -11.10 3.19
CA VAL A 41 -17.21 -10.91 2.28
C VAL A 41 -18.32 -11.82 2.78
N THR A 42 -19.50 -11.26 2.99
CA THR A 42 -20.62 -11.97 3.60
C THR A 42 -21.89 -11.78 2.77
N CYS A 43 -22.58 -12.88 2.44
CA CYS A 43 -23.94 -12.81 1.93
C CYS A 43 -24.91 -12.72 3.11
N LEU A 44 -25.69 -11.66 3.15
CA LEU A 44 -26.69 -11.41 4.20
C LEU A 44 -28.00 -12.13 3.96
N ASP A 45 -28.22 -12.61 2.73
CA ASP A 45 -29.37 -13.43 2.39
C ASP A 45 -29.11 -14.87 2.87
N LYS A 46 -29.85 -15.30 3.88
CA LYS A 46 -29.67 -16.62 4.53
C LYS A 46 -30.03 -17.81 3.64
N ASP A 47 -30.82 -17.56 2.58
CA ASP A 47 -31.25 -18.57 1.63
C ASP A 47 -30.29 -18.64 0.42
N ALA A 48 -29.25 -17.82 0.41
CA ALA A 48 -28.23 -17.80 -0.63
C ALA A 48 -26.90 -18.40 -0.12
N GLU A 49 -26.18 -19.04 -1.00
CA GLU A 49 -24.86 -19.62 -0.74
C GLU A 49 -23.78 -18.77 -1.43
N MET A 50 -22.84 -18.22 -0.65
CA MET A 50 -21.71 -17.48 -1.18
C MET A 50 -20.77 -18.42 -1.94
N LEU A 51 -20.45 -18.08 -3.20
CA LEU A 51 -19.48 -18.85 -3.98
C LEU A 51 -18.06 -18.54 -3.50
N SER A 52 -17.17 -19.52 -3.61
CA SER A 52 -15.75 -19.41 -3.21
C SER A 52 -14.87 -18.73 -4.27
N THR A 53 -15.46 -18.18 -5.32
CA THR A 53 -14.76 -17.49 -6.40
C THR A 53 -15.18 -16.04 -6.50
N ILE A 54 -14.21 -15.15 -6.71
CA ILE A 54 -14.44 -13.72 -7.03
C ILE A 54 -13.85 -13.47 -8.40
N GLU A 55 -14.68 -13.05 -9.35
CA GLU A 55 -14.19 -12.64 -10.66
C GLU A 55 -13.48 -11.30 -10.56
N GLY A 56 -12.34 -11.13 -11.24
CA GLY A 56 -11.55 -9.90 -11.24
C GLY A 56 -10.62 -9.73 -10.03
N LEU A 57 -10.49 -10.74 -9.19
CA LEU A 57 -9.57 -10.71 -8.05
C LEU A 57 -8.11 -10.61 -8.55
N PRO A 58 -7.30 -9.64 -8.09
CA PRO A 58 -5.90 -9.53 -8.46
C PRO A 58 -5.13 -10.83 -8.21
N LYS A 59 -4.17 -11.10 -9.09
CA LYS A 59 -3.24 -12.22 -8.93
C LYS A 59 -2.55 -12.17 -7.57
N GLY A 60 -2.34 -13.32 -6.96
CA GLY A 60 -1.73 -13.43 -5.62
C GLY A 60 -2.73 -13.30 -4.47
N LEU A 61 -3.97 -12.89 -4.75
CA LEU A 61 -5.07 -12.95 -3.81
C LEU A 61 -5.91 -14.21 -4.01
N SER A 62 -6.48 -14.71 -2.94
CA SER A 62 -7.40 -15.86 -2.92
C SER A 62 -8.61 -15.56 -2.05
N PHE A 63 -9.72 -16.25 -2.35
CA PHE A 63 -10.97 -16.17 -1.60
C PHE A 63 -11.44 -17.59 -1.25
N ASP A 64 -11.77 -17.82 0.00
CA ASP A 64 -12.19 -19.14 0.50
C ASP A 64 -13.73 -19.29 0.64
N GLY A 65 -14.50 -18.29 0.20
CA GLY A 65 -15.95 -18.21 0.38
C GLY A 65 -16.36 -17.25 1.51
N THR A 66 -15.42 -16.82 2.33
CA THR A 66 -15.65 -15.88 3.44
C THR A 66 -14.61 -14.76 3.51
N THR A 67 -13.35 -15.05 3.17
CA THR A 67 -12.24 -14.11 3.42
C THR A 67 -11.29 -14.06 2.23
N ILE A 68 -10.93 -12.84 1.82
CA ILE A 68 -9.88 -12.57 0.85
C ILE A 68 -8.56 -12.44 1.59
N THR A 69 -7.53 -13.16 1.15
CA THR A 69 -6.18 -13.13 1.72
C THR A 69 -5.13 -13.19 0.62
N GLY A 70 -3.89 -12.93 0.97
CA GLY A 70 -2.74 -13.07 0.08
C GLY A 70 -1.97 -11.79 -0.14
N THR A 71 -1.14 -11.79 -1.18
CA THR A 71 -0.28 -10.67 -1.57
C THR A 71 -0.60 -10.32 -3.03
N PRO A 72 -1.21 -9.17 -3.32
CA PRO A 72 -1.59 -8.82 -4.68
C PRO A 72 -0.37 -8.54 -5.54
N ILE A 73 -0.40 -8.97 -6.79
CA ILE A 73 0.64 -8.79 -7.79
C ILE A 73 -0.01 -8.17 -9.02
N ALA A 74 0.58 -7.09 -9.55
CA ALA A 74 0.17 -6.55 -10.84
C ALA A 74 0.66 -7.48 -11.97
N GLU A 75 -0.23 -7.78 -12.93
CA GLU A 75 0.11 -8.66 -14.06
C GLU A 75 0.90 -7.94 -15.16
N ASP A 76 0.81 -6.63 -15.20
CA ASP A 76 1.52 -5.75 -16.13
C ASP A 76 1.87 -4.42 -15.46
N ASP A 77 2.66 -3.59 -16.13
CA ASP A 77 3.09 -2.27 -15.64
C ASP A 77 2.20 -1.13 -16.17
N ASN A 78 0.96 -1.42 -16.54
CA ASN A 78 -0.02 -0.41 -16.94
C ASN A 78 -0.76 0.12 -15.72
N TRP A 79 -0.37 1.27 -15.23
CA TRP A 79 -0.95 1.91 -14.06
C TRP A 79 -1.83 3.10 -14.45
N ASP A 80 -2.94 3.25 -13.75
CA ASP A 80 -3.90 4.34 -13.92
C ASP A 80 -3.58 5.53 -13.00
N GLY A 81 -4.32 6.63 -13.18
CA GLY A 81 -4.21 7.83 -12.36
C GLY A 81 -3.05 8.74 -12.74
N ASP A 82 -3.00 9.91 -12.12
CA ASP A 82 -1.91 10.86 -12.29
C ASP A 82 -0.61 10.26 -11.77
N GLY A 83 0.39 10.10 -12.65
CA GLY A 83 1.67 9.47 -12.33
C GLY A 83 1.64 7.94 -12.26
N GLY A 84 0.52 7.28 -12.62
CA GLY A 84 0.43 5.82 -12.64
C GLY A 84 0.56 5.18 -11.26
N MET A 85 -0.22 5.65 -10.29
CA MET A 85 -0.10 5.26 -8.89
C MET A 85 -0.99 4.08 -8.48
N PHE A 86 -1.99 3.73 -9.28
CA PHE A 86 -2.92 2.65 -8.96
C PHE A 86 -3.51 1.98 -10.21
N LYS A 87 -4.12 0.82 -10.02
CA LYS A 87 -4.99 0.15 -10.99
C LYS A 87 -6.39 0.03 -10.42
N THR A 88 -7.38 0.31 -11.26
CA THR A 88 -8.78 0.02 -10.94
C THR A 88 -9.05 -1.46 -11.17
N VAL A 89 -9.57 -2.14 -10.17
CA VAL A 89 -9.99 -3.54 -10.25
C VAL A 89 -11.51 -3.63 -10.06
N THR A 90 -12.17 -4.39 -10.92
CA THR A 90 -13.61 -4.65 -10.80
C THR A 90 -13.79 -6.06 -10.28
N LEU A 91 -14.30 -6.16 -9.05
CA LEU A 91 -14.59 -7.43 -8.38
C LEU A 91 -16.06 -7.79 -8.62
N LYS A 92 -16.33 -9.07 -8.87
CA LYS A 92 -17.70 -9.60 -8.87
C LYS A 92 -17.82 -10.65 -7.76
N PHE A 93 -18.53 -10.28 -6.71
CA PHE A 93 -18.94 -11.20 -5.66
C PHE A 93 -20.20 -11.92 -6.08
N LYS A 94 -20.26 -13.24 -5.91
CA LYS A 94 -21.36 -14.07 -6.37
C LYS A 94 -21.91 -14.96 -5.26
N ALA A 95 -23.22 -15.03 -5.17
CA ALA A 95 -23.93 -15.98 -4.32
C ALA A 95 -25.01 -16.69 -5.14
N LYS A 96 -25.25 -17.98 -4.87
CA LYS A 96 -26.28 -18.80 -5.56
C LYS A 96 -27.54 -18.82 -4.74
N LYS A 97 -28.69 -18.54 -5.38
CA LYS A 97 -30.03 -18.65 -4.80
C LYS A 97 -31.08 -19.06 -5.84
N ASP A 98 -31.84 -20.11 -5.59
CA ASP A 98 -32.96 -20.57 -6.43
C ASP A 98 -32.61 -20.66 -7.93
N GLY A 99 -31.45 -21.24 -8.25
CA GLY A 99 -31.01 -21.40 -9.64
C GLY A 99 -30.60 -20.09 -10.33
N LYS A 100 -30.31 -19.04 -9.56
CA LYS A 100 -29.82 -17.74 -10.03
C LYS A 100 -28.54 -17.35 -9.32
N LEU A 101 -27.77 -16.46 -9.92
CA LEU A 101 -26.61 -15.82 -9.31
C LEU A 101 -26.98 -14.42 -8.85
N LEU A 102 -26.80 -14.16 -7.57
CA LEU A 102 -26.78 -12.81 -7.02
C LEU A 102 -25.38 -12.26 -7.22
N VAL A 103 -25.23 -11.18 -7.97
CA VAL A 103 -23.91 -10.64 -8.36
C VAL A 103 -23.78 -9.21 -7.87
N ARG A 104 -22.80 -8.98 -7.03
CA ARG A 104 -22.38 -7.63 -6.65
C ARG A 104 -21.11 -7.24 -7.39
N LYS A 105 -21.18 -6.21 -8.21
CA LYS A 105 -20.01 -5.56 -8.82
C LYS A 105 -19.45 -4.54 -7.86
N TYR A 106 -18.13 -4.57 -7.66
CA TYR A 106 -17.46 -3.69 -6.74
C TYR A 106 -16.15 -3.18 -7.35
N THR A 107 -15.96 -1.88 -7.36
CA THR A 107 -14.73 -1.25 -7.85
C THR A 107 -13.80 -0.99 -6.68
N TYR A 108 -12.57 -1.49 -6.78
CA TYR A 108 -11.53 -1.28 -5.81
C TYR A 108 -10.22 -0.88 -6.49
N TRP A 109 -9.17 -0.61 -5.73
CA TRP A 109 -7.89 -0.15 -6.26
C TRP A 109 -6.75 -1.01 -5.74
N LEU A 110 -5.83 -1.33 -6.66
CA LEU A 110 -4.52 -1.89 -6.37
C LEU A 110 -3.50 -0.75 -6.54
N TYR A 111 -2.81 -0.41 -5.47
CA TYR A 111 -1.82 0.66 -5.46
C TYR A 111 -0.43 0.13 -5.80
N ARG A 112 0.31 0.93 -6.56
CA ARG A 112 1.68 0.61 -6.93
C ARG A 112 2.63 0.85 -5.77
N ASP A 113 3.64 -0.01 -5.68
CA ASP A 113 4.81 0.12 -4.80
C ASP A 113 6.05 -0.17 -5.66
N LYS A 114 6.54 0.86 -6.37
CA LYS A 114 7.58 0.71 -7.39
C LYS A 114 8.96 0.41 -6.82
N ASP A 115 9.26 0.93 -5.65
CA ASP A 115 10.55 0.71 -4.99
C ASP A 115 10.54 -0.46 -4.00
N HIS A 116 9.37 -1.12 -3.86
CA HIS A 116 9.16 -2.32 -3.04
C HIS A 116 9.51 -2.14 -1.55
N ASP A 117 9.26 -0.95 -1.02
CA ASP A 117 9.49 -0.65 0.40
C ASP A 117 8.30 -1.03 1.31
N GLY A 118 7.19 -1.43 0.71
CA GLY A 118 5.96 -1.82 1.41
C GLY A 118 4.98 -0.67 1.64
N ILE A 119 5.26 0.49 1.09
CA ILE A 119 4.40 1.68 1.14
C ILE A 119 3.92 1.97 -0.28
N ALA A 120 2.64 2.25 -0.46
CA ALA A 120 2.14 2.59 -1.78
C ALA A 120 2.72 3.94 -2.24
N ASP A 121 3.15 4.03 -3.50
CA ASP A 121 3.70 5.26 -4.10
C ASP A 121 2.81 6.50 -3.87
N ASP A 122 1.48 6.29 -3.77
CA ASP A 122 0.48 7.32 -3.52
C ASP A 122 0.51 7.87 -2.07
N ASP A 123 1.00 7.09 -1.12
CA ASP A 123 1.13 7.48 0.29
C ASP A 123 2.47 8.14 0.59
N GLU A 124 3.36 8.16 -0.38
CA GLU A 124 4.70 8.70 -0.23
C GLU A 124 4.76 10.20 -0.50
N ASP A 125 5.52 10.92 0.32
CA ASP A 125 5.78 12.35 0.09
C ASP A 125 6.66 12.52 -1.16
N GLY A 126 6.07 13.07 -2.23
CA GLY A 126 6.70 13.17 -3.53
C GLY A 126 6.79 11.84 -4.32
N GLY A 127 6.04 10.79 -3.90
CA GLY A 127 6.04 9.45 -4.50
C GLY A 127 7.10 8.52 -3.92
N ILE A 128 7.74 8.92 -2.77
CA ILE A 128 8.75 8.12 -2.08
C ILE A 128 8.67 8.43 -0.58
N ALA A 129 8.48 7.40 0.27
CA ALA A 129 8.52 7.55 1.72
C ALA A 129 9.75 6.84 2.30
N PHE A 130 10.67 7.62 2.83
CA PHE A 130 11.76 7.14 3.67
C PHE A 130 11.56 7.68 5.08
N THR A 131 11.33 6.78 6.04
CA THR A 131 11.10 7.14 7.42
C THR A 131 12.32 6.83 8.25
N PRO A 132 12.89 7.79 8.99
CA PRO A 132 14.01 7.51 9.88
C PRO A 132 13.57 6.55 10.98
N GLN A 133 14.41 5.57 11.28
CA GLN A 133 14.23 4.76 12.48
C GLN A 133 14.26 5.66 13.70
N ARG A 134 13.42 5.38 14.69
CA ARG A 134 13.48 5.98 16.00
C ARG A 134 14.74 5.48 16.72
N VAL A 135 15.85 6.14 16.50
CA VAL A 135 17.11 5.85 17.20
C VAL A 135 17.33 6.95 18.22
N ASP A 136 17.68 6.57 19.44
CA ASP A 136 18.24 7.49 20.40
C ASP A 136 19.56 8.04 19.82
N THR A 137 19.46 9.19 19.16
CA THR A 137 20.66 9.87 18.67
C THR A 137 21.41 10.38 19.88
N LYS A 138 22.67 9.95 20.05
CA LYS A 138 23.55 10.59 21.03
C LYS A 138 23.55 12.09 20.77
N PRO A 139 23.29 12.92 21.79
CA PRO A 139 23.31 14.36 21.61
C PRO A 139 24.65 14.84 21.05
N ILE A 140 24.61 15.85 20.19
CA ILE A 140 25.80 16.50 19.65
C ILE A 140 26.07 17.72 20.54
N GLU A 141 27.35 17.95 20.90
CA GLU A 141 27.74 19.15 21.63
C GLU A 141 27.54 20.40 20.78
N VAL A 142 27.22 21.55 21.43
CA VAL A 142 27.16 22.85 20.73
C VAL A 142 28.48 23.09 19.99
N ASN A 143 28.42 23.46 18.71
CA ASN A 143 29.54 23.56 17.78
C ASN A 143 30.39 22.28 17.64
N GLY A 144 29.76 21.10 17.95
CA GLY A 144 30.37 19.82 17.78
C GLY A 144 30.51 19.42 16.30
N LYS A 145 31.07 18.26 16.07
CA LYS A 145 31.27 17.75 14.71
C LYS A 145 29.94 17.44 14.05
N GLU A 146 29.71 18.01 12.88
CA GLU A 146 28.54 17.70 12.06
C GLU A 146 28.55 16.22 11.64
N PRO A 147 27.41 15.49 11.78
CA PRO A 147 27.28 14.14 11.24
C PRO A 147 27.49 14.10 9.73
N THR A 148 28.06 13.02 9.25
CA THR A 148 28.24 12.79 7.81
C THR A 148 26.92 12.36 7.16
N LEU A 149 26.86 12.38 5.82
CA LEU A 149 25.72 11.86 5.09
C LEU A 149 25.46 10.37 5.43
N ASP A 150 26.51 9.58 5.61
CA ASP A 150 26.37 8.16 5.97
C ASP A 150 25.85 7.97 7.40
N ASP A 151 26.20 8.87 8.33
CA ASP A 151 25.59 8.87 9.68
C ASP A 151 24.08 9.11 9.60
N TYR A 152 23.63 10.02 8.74
CA TYR A 152 22.21 10.25 8.54
C TYR A 152 21.53 9.07 7.82
N LYS A 153 22.14 8.51 6.77
CA LYS A 153 21.62 7.35 6.05
C LYS A 153 21.45 6.14 6.98
N SER A 154 22.32 5.96 7.95
CA SER A 154 22.23 4.87 8.93
C SER A 154 21.00 4.91 9.82
N LYS A 155 20.28 6.03 9.84
CA LYS A 155 19.01 6.19 10.59
C LYS A 155 17.81 5.60 9.86
N PHE A 156 17.98 5.17 8.62
CA PHE A 156 16.93 4.57 7.79
C PHE A 156 17.22 3.08 7.62
N SER A 157 16.19 2.26 7.77
CA SER A 157 16.29 0.81 7.56
C SER A 157 15.97 0.38 6.14
N ASN A 158 15.29 1.23 5.39
CA ASN A 158 14.67 0.89 4.11
C ASN A 158 15.37 1.53 2.89
N ILE A 159 16.58 2.08 3.04
CA ILE A 159 17.35 2.56 1.90
C ILE A 159 17.99 1.35 1.20
N PRO A 160 17.64 1.07 -0.08
CA PRO A 160 18.29 0.01 -0.84
C PRO A 160 19.80 0.26 -0.99
N THR A 161 20.59 -0.81 -0.93
CA THR A 161 22.06 -0.76 -1.07
C THR A 161 22.53 -1.03 -2.48
N ASP A 162 21.61 -1.29 -3.42
CA ASP A 162 21.88 -1.64 -4.81
C ASP A 162 22.18 -0.43 -5.72
N GLY A 163 22.16 0.77 -5.16
CA GLY A 163 22.42 2.01 -5.91
C GLY A 163 21.19 2.56 -6.63
N SER A 164 20.01 1.96 -6.44
CA SER A 164 18.74 2.46 -7.02
C SER A 164 18.27 3.79 -6.41
N VAL A 165 18.75 4.13 -5.22
CA VAL A 165 18.40 5.34 -4.48
C VAL A 165 19.62 6.23 -4.25
N THR A 166 19.51 7.49 -4.67
CA THR A 166 20.49 8.53 -4.36
C THR A 166 19.98 9.40 -3.23
N VAL A 167 20.80 9.59 -2.20
CA VAL A 167 20.47 10.39 -1.03
C VAL A 167 21.36 11.65 -0.98
N THR A 168 20.75 12.82 -0.78
CA THR A 168 21.45 14.09 -0.62
C THR A 168 21.00 14.82 0.63
N LEU A 169 21.94 15.50 1.32
CA LEU A 169 21.62 16.36 2.44
C LEU A 169 21.26 17.76 1.90
N VAL A 170 19.98 18.11 1.95
CA VAL A 170 19.50 19.40 1.42
C VAL A 170 19.36 20.48 2.49
N GLN A 171 19.31 20.10 3.76
CA GLN A 171 19.38 21.03 4.87
C GLN A 171 20.23 20.46 6.00
N LYS A 172 21.22 21.21 6.43
CA LYS A 172 22.06 20.88 7.59
C LYS A 172 21.39 21.30 8.90
N PRO A 173 21.62 20.58 10.01
CA PRO A 173 21.18 21.02 11.33
C PRO A 173 21.96 22.26 11.78
N ASP A 174 21.33 23.12 12.54
CA ASP A 174 22.03 24.23 13.22
C ASP A 174 22.63 23.72 14.54
N LEU A 175 23.93 23.52 14.56
CA LEU A 175 24.67 23.05 15.75
C LEU A 175 25.17 24.19 16.64
N SER A 176 24.90 25.43 16.30
CA SER A 176 25.41 26.59 17.04
C SER A 176 24.66 26.86 18.34
N LYS A 177 23.53 26.27 18.56
CA LYS A 177 22.62 26.48 19.69
C LYS A 177 22.14 25.18 20.28
N GLN A 178 22.06 25.17 21.61
CA GLN A 178 21.41 24.06 22.34
C GLN A 178 19.92 23.93 21.96
N GLY A 179 19.45 22.72 21.79
CA GLY A 179 18.07 22.41 21.50
C GLY A 179 17.93 21.37 20.40
N ILE A 180 16.69 21.20 19.91
CA ILE A 180 16.40 20.27 18.83
C ILE A 180 16.43 21.05 17.50
N THR A 181 17.26 20.56 16.60
CA THR A 181 17.36 21.02 15.22
C THR A 181 17.07 19.88 14.25
N LYS A 182 17.11 20.13 12.94
CA LYS A 182 16.80 19.10 11.94
C LYS A 182 17.79 19.10 10.79
N ALA A 183 18.09 17.91 10.30
CA ALA A 183 18.66 17.67 9.00
C ALA A 183 17.57 17.20 8.04
N VAL A 184 17.56 17.68 6.81
CA VAL A 184 16.62 17.23 5.77
C VAL A 184 17.40 16.52 4.67
N LEU A 185 17.00 15.29 4.40
CA LEU A 185 17.54 14.49 3.30
C LEU A 185 16.53 14.46 2.16
N GLU A 186 17.04 14.50 0.94
CA GLU A 186 16.26 14.29 -0.28
C GLU A 186 16.67 12.95 -0.90
N PHE A 187 15.68 12.17 -1.29
CA PHE A 187 15.82 10.87 -1.91
C PHE A 187 15.40 10.94 -3.37
N SER A 188 16.20 10.40 -4.25
CA SER A 188 15.90 10.27 -5.66
C SER A 188 16.01 8.80 -6.06
N VAL A 189 14.93 8.21 -6.55
CA VAL A 189 14.88 6.82 -7.01
C VAL A 189 15.01 6.78 -8.52
N ASN A 190 15.84 5.85 -9.01
CA ASN A 190 16.05 5.68 -10.45
C ASN A 190 14.72 5.38 -11.16
N GLY A 191 14.40 6.18 -12.18
CA GLY A 191 13.18 6.02 -12.97
C GLY A 191 11.93 6.66 -12.38
N ILE A 192 12.04 7.35 -11.22
CA ILE A 192 10.96 8.16 -10.63
C ILE A 192 11.35 9.64 -10.73
N GLU A 193 10.51 10.47 -11.33
CA GLU A 193 10.79 11.91 -11.48
C GLU A 193 10.63 12.69 -10.16
N LYS A 194 9.68 12.27 -9.34
CA LYS A 194 9.45 12.89 -8.03
C LYS A 194 10.54 12.47 -7.04
N LYS A 195 10.87 13.40 -6.15
CA LYS A 195 11.85 13.17 -5.08
C LYS A 195 11.15 13.22 -3.73
N GLY A 196 11.48 12.28 -2.87
CA GLY A 196 11.01 12.29 -1.48
C GLY A 196 11.94 13.08 -0.56
N LYS A 197 11.43 13.52 0.59
CA LYS A 197 12.22 14.15 1.64
C LYS A 197 11.90 13.53 2.99
N ALA A 198 12.91 13.38 3.82
CA ALA A 198 12.75 12.97 5.20
C ALA A 198 13.57 13.84 6.14
N THR A 199 13.07 14.01 7.35
CA THR A 199 13.70 14.83 8.37
C THR A 199 14.30 13.96 9.46
N VAL A 200 15.57 14.18 9.78
CA VAL A 200 16.25 13.59 10.94
C VAL A 200 16.36 14.65 12.02
N MET A 201 15.78 14.38 13.17
CA MET A 201 15.87 15.28 14.33
C MET A 201 17.24 15.10 15.01
N VAL A 202 17.89 16.22 15.32
CA VAL A 202 19.21 16.26 15.92
C VAL A 202 19.10 17.01 17.25
N ASN A 203 19.53 16.38 18.34
CA ASN A 203 19.58 17.01 19.67
C ASN A 203 20.96 17.58 19.91
N VAL A 204 21.02 18.88 20.19
CA VAL A 204 22.26 19.62 20.50
C VAL A 204 22.24 20.01 21.99
N LYS A 205 23.29 19.68 22.72
CA LYS A 205 23.42 19.93 24.15
C LYS A 205 24.68 20.75 24.51
#